data_3daedb718e3add8f58b41696cf8f524d
#
_entry.id   3daedb718e3add8f58b41696cf8f524d
#
_cell.length_a   1.000
_cell.length_b   1.000
_cell.length_c   1.000
_cell.angle_alpha   90.00
_cell.angle_beta   90.00
_cell.angle_gamma   90.00
#
_symmetry.space_group_name_H-M   'P 1'
#
loop_
_entity.id
_entity.type
_entity.pdbx_description
1 polymer ?
#
loop_
_entity_poly.entity_id
_entity_poly.type
_entity_poly.pdbx_seq_one_letter_code
_entity_poly.pdbx_strand_id
1 'polypeptide(L)'
;MTTTYPGPAVSAASNVYQPQDDSRLLVNVMRASSLIPGRRILDLCTGSGFVAIAAAGMGGADVTAFDICPHAVGCSRNNAAAVGVNVDVRKGTWSDALDCAPFDVVVSNPPYVPTPPNGDTEYISPSAGPSWAWNAGPDGRMVLDPLCEAAPKLLCDGGSLLLVHSALAGVQQSLDSLKWAGMDARVVASKWIPFGPVMTARAAWLESVGLIPRGLREEELIVIRADKR
;
A
#
# COMPACT_ATOMS: atom_id res chain seq x y z
N MET A 1 -24.77 -3.66 -8.68
CA MET A 1 -24.12 -4.61 -7.74
C MET A 1 -22.66 -4.69 -8.13
N THR A 2 -21.78 -4.04 -7.38
CA THR A 2 -20.32 -4.12 -7.61
C THR A 2 -19.85 -5.46 -7.05
N THR A 3 -19.58 -6.41 -7.93
CA THR A 3 -19.00 -7.70 -7.55
C THR A 3 -17.60 -7.44 -7.02
N THR A 4 -17.43 -7.54 -5.72
CA THR A 4 -16.11 -7.40 -5.07
C THR A 4 -15.23 -8.57 -5.54
N TYR A 5 -14.13 -8.26 -6.22
CA TYR A 5 -13.16 -9.29 -6.62
C TYR A 5 -12.44 -9.83 -5.39
N PRO A 6 -12.41 -11.14 -5.16
CA PRO A 6 -11.76 -11.71 -3.98
C PRO A 6 -10.23 -11.56 -3.99
N GLY A 7 -9.65 -11.12 -5.11
CA GLY A 7 -8.20 -11.06 -5.29
C GLY A 7 -7.59 -12.43 -5.60
N PRO A 8 -6.27 -12.49 -5.85
CA PRO A 8 -5.58 -13.76 -6.02
C PRO A 8 -5.57 -14.56 -4.72
N ALA A 9 -5.61 -15.88 -4.82
CA ALA A 9 -5.45 -16.77 -3.67
C ALA A 9 -3.97 -16.76 -3.25
N VAL A 10 -3.62 -15.90 -2.31
CA VAL A 10 -2.27 -15.83 -1.72
C VAL A 10 -2.31 -16.26 -0.26
N SER A 11 -1.27 -16.92 0.19
CA SER A 11 -1.04 -17.21 1.60
C SER A 11 0.02 -16.24 2.13
N ALA A 12 -0.16 -15.72 3.34
CA ALA A 12 0.89 -14.97 4.01
C ALA A 12 1.40 -15.78 5.21
N ALA A 13 2.72 -15.91 5.34
CA ALA A 13 3.34 -16.49 6.52
C ALA A 13 3.06 -15.58 7.74
N SER A 14 3.19 -16.12 8.95
CA SER A 14 2.90 -15.39 10.20
C SER A 14 3.72 -14.10 10.39
N ASN A 15 4.84 -13.98 9.68
CA ASN A 15 5.72 -12.81 9.69
C ASN A 15 5.61 -11.94 8.43
N VAL A 16 4.50 -12.06 7.67
CA VAL A 16 4.18 -11.25 6.50
C VAL A 16 2.77 -10.70 6.65
N TYR A 17 2.55 -9.45 6.25
CA TYR A 17 1.23 -8.81 6.29
C TYR A 17 0.20 -9.60 5.48
N GLN A 18 -0.93 -9.91 6.11
CA GLN A 18 -2.06 -10.55 5.45
C GLN A 18 -2.84 -9.50 4.65
N PRO A 19 -3.16 -9.72 3.36
CA PRO A 19 -3.96 -8.78 2.58
C PRO A 19 -5.33 -8.55 3.24
N GLN A 20 -5.65 -7.29 3.54
CA GLN A 20 -6.89 -6.88 4.18
C GLN A 20 -7.74 -5.99 3.25
N ASP A 21 -8.61 -5.18 3.81
CA ASP A 21 -9.52 -4.30 3.06
C ASP A 21 -8.78 -3.25 2.23
N ASP A 22 -7.64 -2.76 2.72
CA ASP A 22 -6.75 -1.83 2.03
C ASP A 22 -6.21 -2.42 0.70
N SER A 23 -5.59 -3.59 0.78
CA SER A 23 -5.05 -4.29 -0.39
C SER A 23 -6.17 -4.64 -1.40
N ARG A 24 -7.34 -5.04 -0.91
CA ARG A 24 -8.51 -5.33 -1.75
C ARG A 24 -9.07 -4.08 -2.40
N LEU A 25 -9.14 -2.97 -1.66
CA LEU A 25 -9.59 -1.68 -2.20
C LEU A 25 -8.68 -1.22 -3.34
N LEU A 26 -7.36 -1.29 -3.14
CA LEU A 26 -6.36 -0.95 -4.16
C LEU A 26 -6.53 -1.81 -5.41
N VAL A 27 -6.63 -3.14 -5.28
CA VAL A 27 -6.83 -4.06 -6.42
C VAL A 27 -8.15 -3.80 -7.15
N ASN A 28 -9.23 -3.45 -6.44
CA ASN A 28 -10.50 -3.07 -7.07
C ASN A 28 -10.37 -1.79 -7.92
N VAL A 29 -9.63 -0.79 -7.44
CA VAL A 29 -9.33 0.44 -8.19
C VAL A 29 -8.45 0.14 -9.41
N MET A 30 -7.39 -0.68 -9.26
CA MET A 30 -6.56 -1.11 -10.39
C MET A 30 -7.42 -1.73 -11.51
N ARG A 31 -8.32 -2.62 -11.17
CA ARG A 31 -9.24 -3.26 -12.11
C ARG A 31 -10.19 -2.28 -12.80
N ALA A 32 -10.78 -1.36 -12.03
CA ALA A 32 -11.73 -0.37 -12.55
C ALA A 32 -11.04 0.70 -13.42
N SER A 33 -9.76 0.96 -13.19
CA SER A 33 -9.02 2.03 -13.87
C SER A 33 -8.57 1.69 -15.29
N SER A 34 -8.53 0.41 -15.66
CA SER A 34 -7.95 -0.10 -16.93
C SER A 34 -6.49 0.33 -17.17
N LEU A 35 -5.75 0.68 -16.11
CA LEU A 35 -4.36 1.16 -16.22
C LEU A 35 -3.34 0.03 -16.39
N ILE A 36 -3.69 -1.21 -16.08
CA ILE A 36 -2.72 -2.31 -15.90
C ILE A 36 -2.40 -3.08 -17.20
N PRO A 37 -3.39 -3.42 -18.07
CA PRO A 37 -3.12 -4.29 -19.23
C PRO A 37 -2.04 -3.71 -20.16
N GLY A 38 -1.03 -4.53 -20.46
CA GLY A 38 0.07 -4.19 -21.37
C GLY A 38 1.09 -3.19 -20.84
N ARG A 39 1.05 -2.87 -19.54
CA ARG A 39 1.90 -1.84 -18.91
C ARG A 39 3.02 -2.45 -18.07
N ARG A 40 4.10 -1.68 -17.86
CA ARG A 40 5.15 -1.96 -16.88
C ARG A 40 4.72 -1.46 -15.51
N ILE A 41 4.61 -2.39 -14.58
CA ILE A 41 4.04 -2.14 -13.24
C ILE A 41 5.12 -2.28 -12.18
N LEU A 42 5.13 -1.36 -11.23
CA LEU A 42 5.91 -1.45 -10.00
C LEU A 42 4.95 -1.58 -8.81
N ASP A 43 5.14 -2.61 -7.97
CA ASP A 43 4.47 -2.74 -6.67
C ASP A 43 5.49 -2.50 -5.55
N LEU A 44 5.29 -1.47 -4.75
CA LEU A 44 6.13 -1.12 -3.61
C LEU A 44 5.47 -1.51 -2.29
N CYS A 45 6.27 -2.05 -1.36
CA CYS A 45 5.81 -2.66 -0.12
C CYS A 45 4.90 -3.85 -0.40
N THR A 46 5.36 -4.76 -1.28
CA THR A 46 4.54 -5.83 -1.87
C THR A 46 4.02 -6.87 -0.87
N GLY A 47 4.67 -7.02 0.30
CA GLY A 47 4.26 -7.97 1.34
C GLY A 47 4.15 -9.40 0.81
N SER A 48 2.94 -9.95 0.83
CA SER A 48 2.64 -11.29 0.30
C SER A 48 2.62 -11.38 -1.23
N GLY A 49 2.78 -10.27 -1.95
CA GLY A 49 2.67 -10.20 -3.41
C GLY A 49 1.25 -10.03 -3.94
N PHE A 50 0.27 -9.81 -3.06
CA PHE A 50 -1.15 -9.78 -3.43
C PHE A 50 -1.47 -8.77 -4.54
N VAL A 51 -0.91 -7.56 -4.44
CA VAL A 51 -1.14 -6.48 -5.43
C VAL A 51 -0.38 -6.76 -6.73
N ALA A 52 0.89 -7.15 -6.65
CA ALA A 52 1.72 -7.51 -7.82
C ALA A 52 1.13 -8.68 -8.61
N ILE A 53 0.71 -9.75 -7.91
CA ILE A 53 0.07 -10.93 -8.52
C ILE A 53 -1.25 -10.55 -9.20
N ALA A 54 -2.05 -9.68 -8.55
CA ALA A 54 -3.26 -9.15 -9.17
C ALA A 54 -2.96 -8.34 -10.43
N ALA A 55 -1.91 -7.50 -10.43
CA ALA A 55 -1.47 -6.76 -11.60
C ALA A 55 -1.06 -7.69 -12.76
N ALA A 56 -0.26 -8.72 -12.48
CA ALA A 56 0.12 -9.73 -13.47
C ALA A 56 -1.12 -10.47 -14.03
N GLY A 57 -2.07 -10.87 -13.16
CA GLY A 57 -3.32 -11.50 -13.56
C GLY A 57 -4.26 -10.57 -14.36
N MET A 58 -4.11 -9.26 -14.27
CA MET A 58 -4.82 -8.27 -15.10
C MET A 58 -4.14 -8.02 -16.45
N GLY A 59 -3.04 -8.72 -16.76
CA GLY A 59 -2.30 -8.57 -18.02
C GLY A 59 -1.23 -7.48 -18.01
N GLY A 60 -0.67 -7.14 -16.84
CA GLY A 60 0.55 -6.34 -16.77
C GLY A 60 1.66 -7.00 -17.63
N ALA A 61 2.31 -6.22 -18.50
CA ALA A 61 3.32 -6.76 -19.43
C ALA A 61 4.62 -7.12 -18.72
N ASP A 62 4.99 -6.33 -17.72
CA ASP A 62 6.16 -6.52 -16.87
C ASP A 62 5.80 -6.05 -15.45
N VAL A 63 5.88 -6.93 -14.47
CA VAL A 63 5.52 -6.63 -13.10
C VAL A 63 6.74 -6.84 -12.21
N THR A 64 7.25 -5.74 -11.67
CA THR A 64 8.34 -5.72 -10.69
C THR A 64 7.76 -5.39 -9.31
N ALA A 65 8.23 -6.07 -8.27
CA ALA A 65 7.76 -5.86 -6.91
C ALA A 65 8.93 -5.74 -5.94
N PHE A 66 8.84 -4.79 -5.01
CA PHE A 66 9.87 -4.57 -3.98
C PHE A 66 9.31 -4.66 -2.57
N ASP A 67 10.11 -5.24 -1.68
CA ASP A 67 9.90 -5.19 -0.24
C ASP A 67 11.25 -5.19 0.50
N ILE A 68 11.33 -4.49 1.62
CA ILE A 68 12.54 -4.46 2.45
C ILE A 68 12.73 -5.75 3.25
N CYS A 69 11.62 -6.46 3.52
CA CYS A 69 11.59 -7.66 4.34
C CYS A 69 11.92 -8.91 3.50
N PRO A 70 13.00 -9.66 3.79
CA PRO A 70 13.34 -10.86 3.04
C PRO A 70 12.26 -11.96 3.14
N HIS A 71 11.49 -12.01 4.23
CA HIS A 71 10.38 -12.96 4.38
C HIS A 71 9.22 -12.59 3.44
N ALA A 72 8.91 -11.30 3.28
CA ALA A 72 7.92 -10.83 2.33
C ALA A 72 8.33 -11.15 0.89
N VAL A 73 9.59 -10.90 0.54
CA VAL A 73 10.16 -11.26 -0.78
C VAL A 73 10.03 -12.76 -1.06
N GLY A 74 10.41 -13.61 -0.11
CA GLY A 74 10.26 -15.08 -0.25
C GLY A 74 8.80 -15.51 -0.38
N CYS A 75 7.92 -14.94 0.44
CA CYS A 75 6.49 -15.21 0.40
C CYS A 75 5.87 -14.79 -0.94
N SER A 76 6.16 -13.60 -1.43
CA SER A 76 5.66 -13.07 -2.70
C SER A 76 6.09 -13.93 -3.88
N ARG A 77 7.37 -14.35 -3.94
CA ARG A 77 7.88 -15.27 -4.97
C ARG A 77 7.14 -16.61 -4.98
N ASN A 78 6.95 -17.20 -3.80
CA ASN A 78 6.24 -18.47 -3.66
C ASN A 78 4.77 -18.35 -4.10
N ASN A 79 4.10 -17.25 -3.72
CA ASN A 79 2.72 -17.00 -4.13
C ASN A 79 2.59 -16.78 -5.64
N ALA A 80 3.49 -16.00 -6.25
CA ALA A 80 3.49 -15.78 -7.70
C ALA A 80 3.68 -17.11 -8.46
N ALA A 81 4.62 -17.95 -8.01
CA ALA A 81 4.83 -19.28 -8.58
C ALA A 81 3.62 -20.20 -8.40
N ALA A 82 2.99 -20.19 -7.22
CA ALA A 82 1.80 -21.01 -6.93
C ALA A 82 0.58 -20.63 -7.79
N VAL A 83 0.43 -19.34 -8.10
CA VAL A 83 -0.65 -18.83 -8.96
C VAL A 83 -0.29 -18.95 -10.45
N GLY A 84 0.99 -19.20 -10.78
CA GLY A 84 1.46 -19.36 -12.16
C GLY A 84 1.60 -18.06 -12.94
N VAL A 85 1.89 -16.94 -12.23
CA VAL A 85 2.15 -15.64 -12.86
C VAL A 85 3.63 -15.25 -12.71
N ASN A 86 4.11 -14.44 -13.65
CA ASN A 86 5.46 -13.91 -13.60
C ASN A 86 5.48 -12.56 -12.90
N VAL A 87 6.24 -12.45 -11.80
CA VAL A 87 6.52 -11.23 -11.06
C VAL A 87 8.00 -11.23 -10.67
N ASP A 88 8.72 -10.20 -11.07
CA ASP A 88 10.11 -9.99 -10.65
C ASP A 88 10.14 -9.38 -9.25
N VAL A 89 10.26 -10.23 -8.22
CA VAL A 89 10.24 -9.81 -6.82
C VAL A 89 11.66 -9.58 -6.32
N ARG A 90 11.94 -8.38 -5.85
CA ARG A 90 13.26 -7.94 -5.38
C ARG A 90 13.21 -7.46 -3.93
N LYS A 91 14.32 -7.65 -3.20
CA LYS A 91 14.52 -7.02 -1.90
C LYS A 91 15.05 -5.61 -2.12
N GLY A 92 14.39 -4.62 -1.52
CA GLY A 92 14.81 -3.22 -1.61
C GLY A 92 13.69 -2.26 -1.26
N THR A 93 13.99 -0.98 -1.40
CA THR A 93 13.11 0.15 -1.17
C THR A 93 12.68 0.79 -2.51
N TRP A 94 11.90 1.88 -2.45
CA TRP A 94 11.63 2.71 -3.61
C TRP A 94 12.91 3.31 -4.23
N SER A 95 13.96 3.52 -3.43
CA SER A 95 15.23 4.04 -3.95
C SER A 95 15.95 3.01 -4.83
N ASP A 96 15.88 1.72 -4.48
CA ASP A 96 16.43 0.65 -5.31
C ASP A 96 15.61 0.44 -6.59
N ALA A 97 14.31 0.77 -6.53
CA ALA A 97 13.42 0.70 -7.71
C ALA A 97 13.75 1.78 -8.77
N LEU A 98 14.41 2.88 -8.38
CA LEU A 98 14.87 3.90 -9.34
C LEU A 98 15.86 3.34 -10.38
N ASP A 99 16.64 2.33 -10.02
CA ASP A 99 17.56 1.66 -10.97
C ASP A 99 16.81 0.85 -12.05
N CYS A 100 15.53 0.59 -11.85
CA CYS A 100 14.67 -0.13 -12.78
C CYS A 100 13.70 0.77 -13.54
N ALA A 101 13.55 2.04 -13.12
CA ALA A 101 12.61 3.02 -13.69
C ALA A 101 12.95 3.30 -15.19
N PRO A 102 11.99 3.88 -15.96
CA PRO A 102 10.64 4.27 -15.53
C PRO A 102 9.58 3.17 -15.68
N PHE A 103 8.48 3.32 -14.92
CA PHE A 103 7.30 2.45 -14.98
C PHE A 103 6.09 3.22 -15.53
N ASP A 104 5.13 2.50 -16.12
CA ASP A 104 3.87 3.09 -16.55
C ASP A 104 2.92 3.29 -15.38
N VAL A 105 2.92 2.33 -14.44
CA VAL A 105 2.08 2.39 -13.24
C VAL A 105 2.89 1.96 -12.02
N VAL A 106 2.83 2.78 -10.98
CA VAL A 106 3.31 2.43 -9.63
C VAL A 106 2.10 2.19 -8.74
N VAL A 107 2.09 1.10 -8.00
CA VAL A 107 1.08 0.79 -7.01
C VAL A 107 1.74 0.60 -5.65
N SER A 108 1.10 1.00 -4.56
CA SER A 108 1.64 0.78 -3.23
C SER A 108 0.56 0.72 -2.16
N ASN A 109 0.70 -0.24 -1.25
CA ASN A 109 0.08 -0.28 0.06
C ASN A 109 1.18 -0.22 1.13
N PRO A 110 1.75 0.96 1.40
CA PRO A 110 2.86 1.11 2.33
C PRO A 110 2.39 1.08 3.78
N PRO A 111 3.27 0.91 4.77
CA PRO A 111 2.96 1.21 6.15
C PRO A 111 2.45 2.65 6.32
N TYR A 112 1.32 2.81 7.03
CA TYR A 112 0.68 4.13 7.27
C TYR A 112 0.06 4.27 8.67
N VAL A 113 0.24 3.29 9.56
CA VAL A 113 -0.39 3.36 10.89
C VAL A 113 0.46 4.18 11.84
N PRO A 114 -0.12 5.24 12.47
CA PRO A 114 0.57 6.02 13.49
C PRO A 114 1.06 5.15 14.64
N THR A 115 2.28 5.41 15.11
CA THR A 115 2.99 4.55 16.05
C THR A 115 3.34 5.32 17.32
N PRO A 116 2.95 4.84 18.51
CA PRO A 116 3.36 5.44 19.77
C PRO A 116 4.90 5.48 19.90
N PRO A 117 5.50 6.60 20.32
CA PRO A 117 6.97 6.73 20.40
C PRO A 117 7.61 5.79 21.41
N ASN A 118 6.87 5.37 22.42
CA ASN A 118 7.33 4.44 23.47
C ASN A 118 6.87 2.98 23.24
N GLY A 119 6.37 2.67 22.02
CA GLY A 119 5.79 1.36 21.70
C GLY A 119 4.35 1.21 22.15
N ASP A 120 3.75 0.08 21.75
CA ASP A 120 2.37 -0.24 22.08
C ASP A 120 2.21 -0.59 23.57
N THR A 121 1.20 -0.04 24.22
CA THR A 121 0.85 -0.33 25.62
C THR A 121 -0.18 -1.45 25.72
N GLU A 122 -0.92 -1.69 24.65
CA GLU A 122 -1.92 -2.76 24.55
C GLU A 122 -1.39 -3.94 23.75
N TYR A 123 -1.91 -5.12 24.05
CA TYR A 123 -1.55 -6.33 23.30
C TYR A 123 -2.08 -6.28 21.88
N ILE A 124 -1.19 -6.44 20.90
CA ILE A 124 -1.55 -6.62 19.50
C ILE A 124 -1.34 -8.09 19.13
N SER A 125 -2.39 -8.73 18.61
CA SER A 125 -2.30 -10.13 18.21
C SER A 125 -1.25 -10.35 17.13
N PRO A 126 -0.43 -11.41 17.18
CA PRO A 126 0.47 -11.78 16.10
C PRO A 126 -0.22 -11.99 14.75
N SER A 127 -1.53 -12.26 14.73
CA SER A 127 -2.33 -12.34 13.51
C SER A 127 -2.44 -11.01 12.74
N ALA A 128 -2.13 -9.87 13.39
CA ALA A 128 -2.03 -8.57 12.71
C ALA A 128 -0.82 -8.49 11.75
N GLY A 129 0.12 -9.44 11.85
CA GLY A 129 1.38 -9.41 11.12
C GLY A 129 2.49 -8.70 11.91
N PRO A 130 3.66 -8.55 11.31
CA PRO A 130 4.82 -7.93 11.95
C PRO A 130 4.68 -6.41 12.00
N SER A 131 5.15 -5.79 13.09
CA SER A 131 4.97 -4.35 13.35
C SER A 131 5.57 -3.44 12.28
N TRP A 132 6.66 -3.83 11.63
CA TRP A 132 7.25 -3.05 10.54
C TRP A 132 6.38 -2.98 9.28
N ALA A 133 5.40 -3.88 9.14
CA ALA A 133 4.50 -3.89 7.97
C ALA A 133 3.39 -2.81 8.07
N TRP A 134 3.18 -2.22 9.25
CA TRP A 134 2.15 -1.21 9.48
C TRP A 134 2.64 0.03 10.25
N ASN A 135 3.73 -0.04 11.04
CA ASN A 135 4.29 1.10 11.75
C ASN A 135 4.87 2.15 10.79
N ALA A 136 4.43 3.40 10.94
CA ALA A 136 4.84 4.48 10.06
C ALA A 136 5.14 5.82 10.77
N GLY A 137 5.71 5.74 11.98
CA GLY A 137 6.07 6.93 12.76
C GLY A 137 4.85 7.54 13.47
N PRO A 138 5.06 8.66 14.21
CA PRO A 138 4.05 9.20 15.12
C PRO A 138 2.77 9.67 14.43
N ASP A 139 2.83 10.02 13.16
CA ASP A 139 1.72 10.53 12.35
C ASP A 139 1.31 9.60 11.19
N GLY A 140 1.97 8.43 11.05
CA GLY A 140 1.71 7.50 9.96
C GLY A 140 2.36 7.86 8.62
N ARG A 141 3.29 8.82 8.58
CA ARG A 141 3.80 9.39 7.34
C ARG A 141 5.23 9.00 6.96
N MET A 142 5.93 8.26 7.82
CA MET A 142 7.35 7.92 7.65
C MET A 142 7.67 7.29 6.28
N VAL A 143 6.73 6.55 5.69
CA VAL A 143 6.88 5.94 4.36
C VAL A 143 6.13 6.73 3.28
N LEU A 144 4.97 7.30 3.62
CA LEU A 144 4.12 8.04 2.66
C LEU A 144 4.81 9.27 2.09
N ASP A 145 5.45 10.09 2.92
CA ASP A 145 6.06 11.36 2.47
C ASP A 145 7.20 11.10 1.48
N PRO A 146 8.24 10.28 1.78
CA PRO A 146 9.32 10.05 0.83
C PRO A 146 8.83 9.30 -0.43
N LEU A 147 7.80 8.46 -0.34
CA LEU A 147 7.20 7.81 -1.50
C LEU A 147 6.51 8.82 -2.42
N CYS A 148 5.71 9.74 -1.88
CA CYS A 148 5.06 10.80 -2.65
C CYS A 148 6.09 11.69 -3.37
N GLU A 149 7.20 12.04 -2.71
CA GLU A 149 8.29 12.82 -3.30
C GLU A 149 9.04 12.06 -4.41
N ALA A 150 9.21 10.76 -4.26
CA ALA A 150 9.92 9.92 -5.22
C ALA A 150 9.06 9.50 -6.42
N ALA A 151 7.74 9.51 -6.29
CA ALA A 151 6.80 8.96 -7.27
C ALA A 151 7.05 9.45 -8.72
N PRO A 152 7.26 10.75 -9.01
CA PRO A 152 7.50 11.19 -10.39
C PRO A 152 8.80 10.67 -11.00
N LYS A 153 9.79 10.29 -10.19
CA LYS A 153 11.06 9.71 -10.67
C LYS A 153 10.93 8.23 -11.02
N LEU A 154 9.94 7.55 -10.45
CA LEU A 154 9.64 6.15 -10.72
C LEU A 154 8.79 5.97 -11.98
N LEU A 155 8.09 7.02 -12.42
CA LEU A 155 7.11 6.99 -13.50
C LEU A 155 7.67 7.56 -14.81
N CYS A 156 7.29 6.95 -15.93
CA CYS A 156 7.40 7.58 -17.25
C CYS A 156 6.43 8.78 -17.36
N ASP A 157 6.62 9.63 -18.38
CA ASP A 157 5.67 10.68 -18.71
C ASP A 157 4.33 10.04 -19.09
N GLY A 158 3.24 10.57 -18.57
CA GLY A 158 1.90 9.97 -18.68
C GLY A 158 1.66 8.77 -17.76
N GLY A 159 2.62 8.39 -16.92
CA GLY A 159 2.47 7.30 -15.94
C GLY A 159 1.60 7.69 -14.73
N SER A 160 1.13 6.68 -14.00
CA SER A 160 0.19 6.86 -12.87
C SER A 160 0.66 6.16 -11.60
N LEU A 161 0.51 6.82 -10.45
CA LEU A 161 0.59 6.21 -9.12
C LEU A 161 -0.82 5.87 -8.62
N LEU A 162 -0.98 4.68 -8.02
CA LEU A 162 -2.13 4.33 -7.18
C LEU A 162 -1.61 4.01 -5.76
N LEU A 163 -2.01 4.81 -4.79
CA LEU A 163 -1.56 4.74 -3.40
C LEU A 163 -2.75 4.55 -2.47
N VAL A 164 -2.74 3.51 -1.63
CA VAL A 164 -3.76 3.31 -0.60
C VAL A 164 -3.19 3.65 0.78
N HIS A 165 -3.97 4.33 1.60
CA HIS A 165 -3.71 4.51 3.03
C HIS A 165 -4.99 4.89 3.79
N SER A 166 -4.93 4.91 5.13
CA SER A 166 -6.00 5.44 5.97
C SER A 166 -6.06 6.97 5.89
N ALA A 167 -7.27 7.52 5.89
CA ALA A 167 -7.47 8.96 5.97
C ALA A 167 -6.82 9.58 7.23
N LEU A 168 -6.64 8.80 8.28
CA LEU A 168 -5.96 9.20 9.52
C LEU A 168 -4.48 9.56 9.33
N ALA A 169 -3.85 9.07 8.26
CA ALA A 169 -2.48 9.43 7.89
C ALA A 169 -2.40 10.73 7.03
N GLY A 170 -3.47 11.50 6.91
CA GLY A 170 -3.48 12.82 6.28
C GLY A 170 -3.65 12.79 4.75
N VAL A 171 -4.91 12.69 4.28
CA VAL A 171 -5.24 12.69 2.84
C VAL A 171 -4.75 13.94 2.15
N GLN A 172 -5.05 15.12 2.72
CA GLN A 172 -4.68 16.40 2.11
C GLN A 172 -3.16 16.54 1.99
N GLN A 173 -2.41 16.08 3.00
CA GLN A 173 -0.95 16.10 2.98
C GLN A 173 -0.39 15.23 1.85
N SER A 174 -0.94 14.03 1.60
CA SER A 174 -0.54 13.18 0.48
C SER A 174 -0.85 13.84 -0.87
N LEU A 175 -2.04 14.43 -1.02
CA LEU A 175 -2.43 15.15 -2.23
C LEU A 175 -1.52 16.34 -2.50
N ASP A 176 -1.20 17.12 -1.47
CA ASP A 176 -0.33 18.29 -1.60
C ASP A 176 1.12 17.88 -1.93
N SER A 177 1.67 16.87 -1.26
CA SER A 177 3.01 16.34 -1.56
C SER A 177 3.13 15.90 -3.02
N LEU A 178 2.14 15.15 -3.53
CA LEU A 178 2.12 14.70 -4.94
C LEU A 178 1.98 15.87 -5.92
N LYS A 179 1.15 16.88 -5.61
CA LYS A 179 1.01 18.09 -6.43
C LYS A 179 2.29 18.92 -6.43
N TRP A 180 2.93 19.10 -5.27
CA TRP A 180 4.23 19.76 -5.17
C TRP A 180 5.32 19.04 -5.97
N ALA A 181 5.24 17.71 -6.05
CA ALA A 181 6.11 16.89 -6.90
C ALA A 181 5.75 16.97 -8.41
N GLY A 182 4.76 17.78 -8.81
CA GLY A 182 4.37 18.02 -10.20
C GLY A 182 3.36 17.02 -10.78
N MET A 183 2.66 16.28 -9.94
CA MET A 183 1.65 15.30 -10.37
C MET A 183 0.22 15.84 -10.23
N ASP A 184 -0.71 15.35 -11.05
CA ASP A 184 -2.15 15.61 -10.90
C ASP A 184 -2.77 14.56 -9.98
N ALA A 185 -2.98 14.91 -8.70
CA ALA A 185 -3.39 13.99 -7.66
C ALA A 185 -4.83 14.21 -7.18
N ARG A 186 -5.58 13.10 -7.02
CA ARG A 186 -6.96 13.07 -6.53
C ARG A 186 -7.29 11.77 -5.82
N VAL A 187 -8.24 11.79 -4.90
CA VAL A 187 -8.86 10.58 -4.34
C VAL A 187 -9.79 9.98 -5.41
N VAL A 188 -9.65 8.68 -5.67
CA VAL A 188 -10.45 7.95 -6.67
C VAL A 188 -11.35 6.89 -6.07
N ALA A 189 -11.12 6.49 -4.84
CA ALA A 189 -11.99 5.59 -4.08
C ALA A 189 -11.81 5.79 -2.58
N SER A 190 -12.85 5.51 -1.81
CA SER A 190 -12.78 5.39 -0.37
C SER A 190 -13.69 4.26 0.16
N LYS A 191 -13.39 3.78 1.37
CA LYS A 191 -14.16 2.76 2.06
C LYS A 191 -14.01 2.93 3.57
N TRP A 192 -15.15 3.05 4.27
CA TRP A 192 -15.17 2.98 5.73
C TRP A 192 -15.08 1.53 6.18
N ILE A 193 -14.23 1.29 7.18
CA ILE A 193 -14.04 -0.03 7.81
C ILE A 193 -13.95 0.12 9.33
N PRO A 194 -14.37 -0.88 10.12
CA PRO A 194 -14.07 -0.93 11.54
C PRO A 194 -12.55 -0.98 11.77
N PHE A 195 -12.10 -0.46 12.90
CA PHE A 195 -10.70 -0.59 13.30
C PHE A 195 -10.28 -2.06 13.35
N GLY A 196 -9.17 -2.37 12.68
CA GLY A 196 -8.48 -3.63 12.82
C GLY A 196 -7.78 -3.76 14.19
N PRO A 197 -7.13 -4.91 14.48
CA PRO A 197 -6.51 -5.17 15.78
C PRO A 197 -5.49 -4.10 16.22
N VAL A 198 -4.68 -3.59 15.31
CA VAL A 198 -3.66 -2.57 15.59
C VAL A 198 -4.31 -1.24 15.99
N MET A 199 -5.24 -0.74 15.17
CA MET A 199 -5.95 0.50 15.42
C MET A 199 -6.80 0.43 16.69
N THR A 200 -7.40 -0.73 16.98
CA THR A 200 -8.16 -0.97 18.22
C THR A 200 -7.25 -0.88 19.44
N ALA A 201 -6.09 -1.53 19.42
CA ALA A 201 -5.11 -1.48 20.52
C ALA A 201 -4.56 -0.05 20.74
N ARG A 202 -4.41 0.73 19.67
CA ARG A 202 -3.90 2.10 19.72
C ARG A 202 -4.96 3.18 19.96
N ALA A 203 -6.24 2.84 19.95
CA ALA A 203 -7.33 3.83 19.98
C ALA A 203 -7.22 4.82 21.14
N ALA A 204 -6.94 4.35 22.36
CA ALA A 204 -6.78 5.22 23.53
C ALA A 204 -5.60 6.19 23.39
N TRP A 205 -4.47 5.73 22.85
CA TRP A 205 -3.33 6.59 22.57
C TRP A 205 -3.66 7.61 21.47
N LEU A 206 -4.23 7.19 20.36
CA LEU A 206 -4.63 8.07 19.25
C LEU A 206 -5.59 9.17 19.69
N GLU A 207 -6.56 8.84 20.57
CA GLU A 207 -7.44 9.82 21.22
C GLU A 207 -6.66 10.80 22.10
N SER A 208 -5.70 10.29 22.89
CA SER A 208 -4.93 11.10 23.84
C SER A 208 -4.05 12.14 23.17
N VAL A 209 -3.55 11.84 21.95
CA VAL A 209 -2.70 12.74 21.14
C VAL A 209 -3.51 13.54 20.10
N GLY A 210 -4.84 13.37 20.07
CA GLY A 210 -5.73 14.13 19.20
C GLY A 210 -5.73 13.72 17.73
N LEU A 211 -5.19 12.54 17.41
CA LEU A 211 -5.20 12.01 16.04
C LEU A 211 -6.57 11.49 15.62
N ILE A 212 -7.39 11.07 16.58
CA ILE A 212 -8.78 10.67 16.36
C ILE A 212 -9.71 11.29 17.40
N PRO A 213 -11.00 11.53 17.06
CA PRO A 213 -12.02 11.89 18.03
C PRO A 213 -12.24 10.77 19.07
N ARG A 214 -12.63 11.14 20.29
CA ARG A 214 -12.99 10.17 21.33
C ARG A 214 -14.14 9.28 20.88
N GLY A 215 -13.97 7.97 21.07
CA GLY A 215 -14.97 6.96 20.74
C GLY A 215 -15.01 6.56 19.27
N LEU A 216 -14.19 7.14 18.40
CA LEU A 216 -14.08 6.68 17.01
C LEU A 216 -13.48 5.26 16.98
N ARG A 217 -14.13 4.35 16.24
CA ARG A 217 -13.71 2.95 16.08
C ARG A 217 -13.81 2.49 14.63
N GLU A 218 -13.83 3.43 13.72
CA GLU A 218 -13.82 3.21 12.26
C GLU A 218 -12.79 4.11 11.62
N GLU A 219 -12.29 3.69 10.47
CA GLU A 219 -11.39 4.49 9.64
C GLU A 219 -11.84 4.47 8.19
N GLU A 220 -11.54 5.53 7.48
CA GLU A 220 -11.74 5.60 6.05
C GLU A 220 -10.43 5.25 5.34
N LEU A 221 -10.44 4.14 4.61
CA LEU A 221 -9.39 3.83 3.64
C LEU A 221 -9.63 4.64 2.39
N ILE A 222 -8.58 5.21 1.82
CA ILE A 222 -8.64 5.98 0.56
C ILE A 222 -7.64 5.43 -0.44
N VAL A 223 -7.97 5.55 -1.73
CA VAL A 223 -7.00 5.36 -2.81
C VAL A 223 -6.82 6.69 -3.52
N ILE A 224 -5.57 7.14 -3.56
CA ILE A 224 -5.15 8.30 -4.35
C ILE A 224 -4.62 7.79 -5.69
N ARG A 225 -5.06 8.44 -6.78
CA ARG A 225 -4.43 8.37 -8.09
C ARG A 225 -3.70 9.68 -8.32
N ALA A 226 -2.44 9.59 -8.77
CA ALA A 226 -1.65 10.72 -9.20
C ALA A 226 -1.04 10.44 -10.57
N ASP A 227 -1.30 11.32 -11.53
CA ASP A 227 -0.87 11.19 -12.91
C ASP A 227 0.32 12.13 -13.16
N LYS A 228 1.44 11.61 -13.68
CA LYS A 228 2.59 12.41 -14.14
C LYS A 228 2.27 12.98 -15.52
N ARG A 229 2.47 14.30 -15.68
CA ARG A 229 2.28 14.99 -16.96
C ARG A 229 3.43 14.76 -17.91
#